data_fafae0d49dbd6523084130b446a838b3
#
_entry.id   fafae0d49dbd6523084130b446a838b3
#
_cell.length_a   1.000
_cell.length_b   1.000
_cell.length_c   1.000
_cell.angle_alpha   90.00
_cell.angle_beta   90.00
_cell.angle_gamma   90.00
#
_symmetry.space_group_name_H-M   'P 1'
#
loop_
_entity.id
_entity.type
_entity.pdbx_description
1 polymer ?
#
loop_
_entity_poly.entity_id
_entity_poly.type
_entity_poly.pdbx_seq_one_letter_code
_entity_poly.pdbx_strand_id
1 'polypeptide(L)'
;MVRLLDANVLITAHNLYYPINRVPEFWEWLVHMGNTNRLKIPVEILEEITEKSPIGQWLKEADNAASLRLDEDADLGLVQTVIAAYAADLNDTEFIEIGRDPFLIAYAMANRAERTIVTVEASKPKTQRANRRISDVCNDLRINWCDSFQMLSVLNFTTSWRSALDGNGHD
;
A
#
# COMPACT_ATOMS: atom_id res chain seq x y z
N MET A 1 11.56 1.48 -9.27
CA MET A 1 10.99 0.73 -8.10
C MET A 1 9.70 1.39 -7.66
N VAL A 2 8.59 0.65 -7.67
CA VAL A 2 7.24 1.08 -7.28
C VAL A 2 6.93 0.58 -5.87
N ARG A 3 6.28 1.39 -5.06
CA ARG A 3 5.79 0.98 -3.74
C ARG A 3 4.30 0.72 -3.82
N LEU A 4 3.88 -0.45 -3.35
CA LEU A 4 2.49 -0.87 -3.29
C LEU A 4 1.96 -0.63 -1.88
N LEU A 5 0.95 0.23 -1.74
CA LEU A 5 0.40 0.60 -0.45
C LEU A 5 -0.73 -0.34 -0.02
N ASP A 6 -0.67 -0.76 1.23
CA ASP A 6 -1.79 -1.33 1.97
C ASP A 6 -2.81 -0.22 2.33
N ALA A 7 -4.10 -0.53 2.36
CA ALA A 7 -5.16 0.40 2.75
C ALA A 7 -4.93 1.05 4.11
N ASN A 8 -4.40 0.27 5.06
CA ASN A 8 -4.10 0.72 6.41
C ASN A 8 -3.04 1.84 6.46
N VAL A 9 -2.19 1.97 5.43
CA VAL A 9 -1.24 3.09 5.31
C VAL A 9 -1.99 4.42 5.20
N LEU A 10 -3.01 4.49 4.33
CA LEU A 10 -3.82 5.70 4.16
C LEU A 10 -4.69 5.96 5.40
N ILE A 11 -5.31 4.91 5.94
CA ILE A 11 -6.19 5.01 7.12
C ILE A 11 -5.38 5.53 8.33
N THR A 12 -4.22 4.97 8.58
CA THR A 12 -3.34 5.38 9.68
C THR A 12 -2.79 6.79 9.47
N ALA A 13 -2.38 7.13 8.24
CA ALA A 13 -1.93 8.47 7.90
C ALA A 13 -2.99 9.52 8.23
N HIS A 14 -4.24 9.31 7.78
CA HIS A 14 -5.34 10.22 8.06
C HIS A 14 -5.66 10.35 9.55
N ASN A 15 -5.76 9.23 10.24
CA ASN A 15 -6.24 9.19 11.62
C ASN A 15 -5.22 9.67 12.64
N LEU A 16 -3.92 9.48 12.39
CA LEU A 16 -2.89 9.69 13.40
C LEU A 16 -1.87 10.78 13.05
N TYR A 17 -1.50 10.94 11.76
CA TYR A 17 -0.34 11.76 11.40
C TYR A 17 -0.68 12.93 10.48
N TYR A 18 -1.47 12.71 9.43
CA TYR A 18 -1.72 13.65 8.34
C TYR A 18 -3.22 13.75 8.02
N PRO A 19 -4.06 14.29 8.93
CA PRO A 19 -5.50 14.50 8.61
C PRO A 19 -5.64 15.31 7.32
N ILE A 20 -6.50 14.85 6.40
CA ILE A 20 -6.64 15.40 5.04
C ILE A 20 -6.86 16.92 5.05
N ASN A 21 -7.71 17.40 5.96
CA ASN A 21 -8.05 18.81 6.08
C ASN A 21 -7.03 19.65 6.85
N ARG A 22 -5.99 19.05 7.43
CA ARG A 22 -4.95 19.75 8.22
C ARG A 22 -3.58 19.70 7.59
N VAL A 23 -3.27 18.64 6.86
CA VAL A 23 -1.98 18.44 6.20
C VAL A 23 -2.25 17.98 4.75
N PRO A 24 -2.90 18.83 3.92
CA PRO A 24 -3.23 18.49 2.54
C PRO A 24 -1.98 18.20 1.71
N GLU A 25 -0.81 18.75 2.08
CA GLU A 25 0.45 18.57 1.37
C GLU A 25 0.87 17.10 1.27
N PHE A 26 0.57 16.28 2.28
CA PHE A 26 0.83 14.85 2.25
C PHE A 26 -0.02 14.14 1.18
N TRP A 27 -1.29 14.49 1.08
CA TRP A 27 -2.24 13.86 0.16
C TRP A 27 -1.98 14.27 -1.29
N GLU A 28 -1.64 15.54 -1.50
CA GLU A 28 -1.19 16.04 -2.81
C GLU A 28 0.12 15.39 -3.26
N TRP A 29 1.04 15.17 -2.31
CA TRP A 29 2.28 14.44 -2.57
C TRP A 29 2.01 12.98 -2.94
N LEU A 30 1.06 12.30 -2.29
CA LEU A 30 0.68 10.94 -2.68
C LEU A 30 0.20 10.88 -4.14
N VAL A 31 -0.66 11.82 -4.55
CA VAL A 31 -1.14 11.93 -5.94
C VAL A 31 0.03 12.17 -6.90
N HIS A 32 0.95 13.07 -6.55
CA HIS A 32 2.16 13.30 -7.35
C HIS A 32 3.01 12.02 -7.48
N MET A 33 3.21 11.28 -6.39
CA MET A 33 3.94 10.01 -6.43
C MET A 33 3.21 8.94 -7.26
N GLY A 34 1.89 8.94 -7.24
CA GLY A 34 1.05 8.09 -8.08
C GLY A 34 1.23 8.41 -9.57
N ASN A 35 1.16 9.70 -9.94
CA ASN A 35 1.34 10.17 -11.32
C ASN A 35 2.76 9.91 -11.86
N THR A 36 3.76 9.86 -10.99
CA THR A 36 5.15 9.53 -11.35
C THR A 36 5.47 8.03 -11.23
N ASN A 37 4.47 7.17 -11.05
CA ASN A 37 4.60 5.73 -10.90
C ASN A 37 5.56 5.28 -9.77
N ARG A 38 5.66 6.05 -8.70
CA ARG A 38 6.49 5.71 -7.53
C ARG A 38 5.68 5.08 -6.40
N LEU A 39 4.37 5.38 -6.33
CA LEU A 39 3.40 4.78 -5.42
C LEU A 39 2.20 4.29 -6.21
N LYS A 40 1.72 3.09 -5.91
CA LYS A 40 0.49 2.53 -6.47
C LYS A 40 -0.28 1.74 -5.42
N ILE A 41 -1.57 1.57 -5.67
CA ILE A 41 -2.48 0.78 -4.83
C ILE A 41 -3.23 -0.18 -5.76
N PRO A 42 -3.17 -1.50 -5.54
CA PRO A 42 -4.00 -2.45 -6.27
C PRO A 42 -5.49 -2.15 -6.14
N VAL A 43 -6.27 -2.46 -7.16
CA VAL A 43 -7.71 -2.18 -7.16
C VAL A 43 -8.43 -2.87 -6.00
N GLU A 44 -8.05 -4.10 -5.69
CA GLU A 44 -8.62 -4.87 -4.59
C GLU A 44 -8.40 -4.20 -3.23
N ILE A 45 -7.25 -3.53 -3.06
CA ILE A 45 -6.93 -2.78 -1.84
C ILE A 45 -7.71 -1.46 -1.78
N LEU A 46 -7.90 -0.78 -2.92
CA LEU A 46 -8.75 0.41 -2.98
C LEU A 46 -10.21 0.10 -2.60
N GLU A 47 -10.70 -1.09 -2.99
CA GLU A 47 -12.06 -1.55 -2.68
C GLU A 47 -12.30 -1.81 -1.17
N GLU A 48 -11.26 -2.00 -0.38
CA GLU A 48 -11.39 -2.12 1.09
C GLU A 48 -11.70 -0.78 1.76
N ILE A 49 -11.39 0.32 1.10
CA ILE A 49 -11.60 1.66 1.66
C ILE A 49 -13.08 2.03 1.54
N THR A 50 -13.73 2.19 2.67
CA THR A 50 -15.15 2.55 2.72
C THR A 50 -15.39 3.90 2.03
N GLU A 51 -16.26 3.94 1.03
CA GLU A 51 -16.59 5.13 0.24
C GLU A 51 -17.05 6.33 1.07
N LYS A 52 -17.71 6.09 2.19
CA LYS A 52 -18.22 7.12 3.10
C LYS A 52 -17.16 7.66 4.07
N SER A 53 -15.99 7.02 4.12
CA SER A 53 -14.88 7.50 4.94
C SER A 53 -14.27 8.79 4.33
N PRO A 54 -13.60 9.63 5.14
CA PRO A 54 -12.88 10.80 4.61
C PRO A 54 -11.91 10.44 3.48
N ILE A 55 -11.23 9.29 3.58
CA ILE A 55 -10.30 8.81 2.56
C ILE A 55 -11.07 8.38 1.31
N GLY A 56 -12.18 7.64 1.46
CA GLY A 56 -13.01 7.23 0.33
C GLY A 56 -13.60 8.42 -0.43
N GLN A 57 -13.98 9.49 0.27
CA GLN A 57 -14.40 10.74 -0.36
C GLN A 57 -13.25 11.43 -1.09
N TRP A 58 -12.09 11.54 -0.46
CA TRP A 58 -10.89 12.10 -1.08
C TRP A 58 -10.46 11.31 -2.33
N LEU A 59 -10.54 9.98 -2.32
CA LEU A 59 -10.25 9.15 -3.48
C LEU A 59 -11.17 9.43 -4.67
N LYS A 60 -12.42 9.85 -4.43
CA LYS A 60 -13.39 10.24 -5.46
C LYS A 60 -13.16 11.63 -6.04
N GLU A 61 -12.38 12.48 -5.36
CA GLU A 61 -12.07 13.82 -5.82
C GLU A 61 -11.00 13.77 -6.92
N ALA A 62 -11.18 14.60 -7.96
CA ALA A 62 -10.17 15.00 -8.93
C ALA A 62 -9.20 13.89 -9.41
N ASP A 63 -9.71 12.70 -9.74
CA ASP A 63 -8.90 11.57 -10.23
C ASP A 63 -7.84 11.03 -9.24
N ASN A 64 -7.96 11.32 -7.94
CA ASN A 64 -7.00 10.86 -6.94
C ASN A 64 -6.84 9.33 -6.96
N ALA A 65 -7.96 8.59 -7.04
CA ALA A 65 -7.92 7.13 -7.16
C ALA A 65 -7.24 6.69 -8.46
N ALA A 66 -7.51 7.34 -9.59
CA ALA A 66 -6.90 7.01 -10.88
C ALA A 66 -5.38 7.20 -10.86
N SER A 67 -4.90 8.27 -10.21
CA SER A 67 -3.46 8.54 -10.04
C SER A 67 -2.75 7.44 -9.27
N LEU A 68 -3.41 6.90 -8.23
CA LEU A 68 -2.83 5.91 -7.33
C LEU A 68 -3.07 4.47 -7.76
N ARG A 69 -4.12 4.19 -8.55
CA ARG A 69 -4.46 2.82 -8.95
C ARG A 69 -3.33 2.15 -9.73
N LEU A 70 -3.03 0.92 -9.34
CA LEU A 70 -2.21 0.01 -10.16
C LEU A 70 -3.10 -0.52 -11.29
N ASP A 71 -2.75 -0.23 -12.52
CA ASP A 71 -3.52 -0.60 -13.71
C ASP A 71 -3.02 -1.93 -14.29
N GLU A 72 -3.18 -2.98 -13.52
CA GLU A 72 -2.79 -4.36 -13.85
C GLU A 72 -3.83 -5.33 -13.29
N ASP A 73 -3.94 -6.50 -13.91
CA ASP A 73 -4.75 -7.61 -13.41
C ASP A 73 -3.94 -8.48 -12.44
N ALA A 74 -4.61 -9.01 -11.40
CA ALA A 74 -3.99 -9.92 -10.46
C ALA A 74 -3.70 -11.29 -11.11
N ASP A 75 -2.49 -11.80 -10.90
CA ASP A 75 -2.18 -13.20 -11.21
C ASP A 75 -2.77 -14.12 -10.12
N LEU A 76 -3.88 -14.79 -10.45
CA LEU A 76 -4.59 -15.64 -9.50
C LEU A 76 -3.76 -16.85 -9.03
N GLY A 77 -2.80 -17.31 -9.82
CA GLY A 77 -1.86 -18.37 -9.42
C GLY A 77 -0.92 -17.88 -8.31
N LEU A 78 -0.45 -16.64 -8.41
CA LEU A 78 0.34 -16.00 -7.36
C LEU A 78 -0.51 -15.72 -6.10
N VAL A 79 -1.76 -15.26 -6.27
CA VAL A 79 -2.69 -15.07 -5.14
C VAL A 79 -2.88 -16.40 -4.37
N GLN A 80 -3.11 -17.51 -5.07
CA GLN A 80 -3.23 -18.83 -4.43
C GLN A 80 -1.95 -19.25 -3.70
N THR A 81 -0.78 -18.95 -4.28
CA THR A 81 0.50 -19.21 -3.65
C THR A 81 0.65 -18.43 -2.35
N VAL A 82 0.23 -17.17 -2.33
CA VAL A 82 0.26 -16.33 -1.11
C VAL A 82 -0.74 -16.85 -0.07
N ILE A 83 -1.96 -17.22 -0.47
CA ILE A 83 -2.95 -17.82 0.43
C ILE A 83 -2.37 -19.06 1.12
N ALA A 84 -1.72 -19.95 0.38
CA ALA A 84 -1.07 -21.14 0.93
C ALA A 84 0.08 -20.80 1.89
N ALA A 85 0.71 -19.64 1.78
CA ALA A 85 1.71 -19.16 2.72
C ALA A 85 1.10 -18.71 4.06
N TYR A 86 -0.16 -18.28 4.09
CA TYR A 86 -0.89 -18.07 5.35
C TYR A 86 -1.18 -19.40 6.03
N ALA A 87 -1.88 -20.32 5.37
CA ALA A 87 -2.05 -21.74 5.72
C ALA A 87 -2.63 -22.49 4.50
N ALA A 88 -2.25 -23.78 4.38
CA ALA A 88 -2.72 -24.60 3.26
C ALA A 88 -4.22 -24.98 3.36
N ASP A 89 -4.82 -24.84 4.52
CA ASP A 89 -6.16 -25.31 4.87
C ASP A 89 -6.98 -24.23 5.58
N LEU A 90 -6.95 -22.98 5.10
CA LEU A 90 -7.78 -21.92 5.65
C LEU A 90 -9.27 -22.28 5.52
N ASN A 91 -10.03 -22.03 6.60
CA ASN A 91 -11.49 -22.11 6.57
C ASN A 91 -12.12 -20.79 6.11
N ASP A 92 -13.44 -20.77 5.89
CA ASP A 92 -14.16 -19.61 5.35
C ASP A 92 -14.00 -18.35 6.21
N THR A 93 -13.97 -18.49 7.54
CA THR A 93 -13.76 -17.36 8.45
C THR A 93 -12.36 -16.79 8.29
N GLU A 94 -11.35 -17.64 8.21
CA GLU A 94 -9.96 -17.24 8.01
C GLU A 94 -9.74 -16.59 6.64
N PHE A 95 -10.45 -17.04 5.60
CA PHE A 95 -10.45 -16.35 4.29
C PHE A 95 -10.98 -14.94 4.39
N ILE A 96 -12.03 -14.71 5.19
CA ILE A 96 -12.57 -13.38 5.44
C ILE A 96 -11.54 -12.52 6.22
N GLU A 97 -10.85 -13.10 7.18
CA GLU A 97 -9.86 -12.42 8.03
C GLU A 97 -8.64 -11.94 7.26
N ILE A 98 -8.10 -12.74 6.32
CA ILE A 98 -6.96 -12.33 5.50
C ILE A 98 -7.34 -11.29 4.44
N GLY A 99 -8.63 -11.11 4.17
CA GLY A 99 -9.16 -10.09 3.28
C GLY A 99 -8.48 -10.04 1.92
N ARG A 100 -7.99 -8.87 1.55
CA ARG A 100 -7.32 -8.60 0.27
C ARG A 100 -5.79 -8.64 0.34
N ASP A 101 -5.20 -8.90 1.50
CA ASP A 101 -3.75 -8.99 1.68
C ASP A 101 -3.05 -9.91 0.66
N PRO A 102 -3.62 -11.10 0.32
CA PRO A 102 -3.01 -11.96 -0.68
C PRO A 102 -2.84 -11.33 -2.06
N PHE A 103 -3.75 -10.44 -2.45
CA PHE A 103 -3.64 -9.70 -3.72
C PHE A 103 -2.47 -8.73 -3.67
N LEU A 104 -2.36 -7.91 -2.61
CA LEU A 104 -1.26 -6.97 -2.43
C LEU A 104 0.10 -7.67 -2.54
N ILE A 105 0.24 -8.81 -1.84
CA ILE A 105 1.47 -9.58 -1.82
C ILE A 105 1.73 -10.23 -3.20
N ALA A 106 0.69 -10.74 -3.87
CA ALA A 106 0.82 -11.34 -5.21
C ALA A 106 1.29 -10.32 -6.26
N TYR A 107 0.76 -9.08 -6.23
CA TYR A 107 1.26 -8.02 -7.11
C TYR A 107 2.75 -7.71 -6.89
N ALA A 108 3.21 -7.67 -5.64
CA ALA A 108 4.63 -7.50 -5.36
C ALA A 108 5.44 -8.72 -5.82
N MET A 109 4.90 -9.92 -5.63
CA MET A 109 5.53 -11.18 -6.04
C MET A 109 5.70 -11.27 -7.56
N ALA A 110 4.79 -10.73 -8.35
CA ALA A 110 4.86 -10.71 -9.81
C ALA A 110 6.08 -9.93 -10.33
N ASN A 111 6.58 -8.95 -9.56
CA ASN A 111 7.77 -8.18 -9.93
C ASN A 111 8.60 -7.80 -8.70
N ARG A 112 9.19 -8.80 -8.06
CA ARG A 112 9.94 -8.67 -6.78
C ARG A 112 11.10 -7.68 -6.83
N ALA A 113 11.75 -7.54 -7.98
CA ALA A 113 12.89 -6.65 -8.14
C ALA A 113 12.50 -5.17 -8.14
N GLU A 114 11.30 -4.86 -8.62
CA GLU A 114 10.83 -3.49 -8.85
C GLU A 114 9.72 -3.05 -7.89
N ARG A 115 9.24 -3.96 -7.01
CA ARG A 115 8.11 -3.68 -6.11
C ARG A 115 8.47 -3.89 -4.65
N THR A 116 7.99 -2.98 -3.81
CA THR A 116 8.11 -3.04 -2.35
C THR A 116 6.73 -2.77 -1.75
N ILE A 117 6.27 -3.61 -0.85
CA ILE A 117 5.02 -3.38 -0.11
C ILE A 117 5.27 -2.37 1.00
N VAL A 118 4.30 -1.47 1.18
CA VAL A 118 4.26 -0.56 2.33
C VAL A 118 3.08 -0.96 3.20
N THR A 119 3.35 -1.28 4.46
CA THR A 119 2.32 -1.63 5.45
C THR A 119 2.65 -1.01 6.80
N VAL A 120 1.64 -0.76 7.61
CA VAL A 120 1.78 -0.30 9.01
C VAL A 120 1.85 -1.47 10.00
N GLU A 121 1.71 -2.68 9.51
CA GLU A 121 1.73 -3.87 10.34
C GLU A 121 3.14 -4.23 10.81
N ALA A 122 3.35 -4.14 12.13
CA ALA A 122 4.58 -4.63 12.73
C ALA A 122 4.65 -6.18 12.65
N SER A 123 5.84 -6.69 12.34
CA SER A 123 6.10 -8.14 12.33
C SER A 123 5.74 -8.79 13.66
N LYS A 124 5.06 -9.94 13.58
CA LYS A 124 4.69 -10.83 14.72
C LYS A 124 4.95 -12.29 14.33
N PRO A 125 6.21 -12.75 14.25
CA PRO A 125 6.58 -14.03 13.66
C PRO A 125 5.96 -15.26 14.33
N LYS A 126 5.40 -15.10 15.54
CA LYS A 126 4.74 -16.18 16.27
C LYS A 126 3.26 -16.36 15.91
N THR A 127 2.67 -15.40 15.18
CA THR A 127 1.30 -15.54 14.70
C THR A 127 1.22 -16.55 13.57
N GLN A 128 0.09 -17.24 13.48
CA GLN A 128 -0.13 -18.32 12.53
C GLN A 128 -1.45 -18.15 11.79
N ARG A 129 -1.57 -18.84 10.65
CA ARG A 129 -2.79 -18.88 9.84
C ARG A 129 -3.26 -17.48 9.43
N ALA A 130 -4.54 -17.19 9.52
CA ALA A 130 -5.10 -15.89 9.19
C ALA A 130 -4.59 -14.70 10.03
N ASN A 131 -4.02 -14.99 11.21
CA ASN A 131 -3.45 -13.93 12.08
C ASN A 131 -2.03 -13.49 11.68
N ARG A 132 -1.43 -14.11 10.67
CA ARG A 132 -0.12 -13.71 10.17
C ARG A 132 -0.17 -12.28 9.61
N ARG A 133 0.91 -11.55 9.83
CA ARG A 133 1.06 -10.18 9.32
C ARG A 133 1.57 -10.18 7.89
N ILE A 134 1.19 -9.17 7.11
CA ILE A 134 1.71 -8.96 5.75
C ILE A 134 3.24 -9.03 5.74
N SER A 135 3.89 -8.33 6.68
CA SER A 135 5.34 -8.31 6.82
C SER A 135 5.95 -9.71 7.02
N ASP A 136 5.31 -10.59 7.80
CA ASP A 136 5.82 -11.93 8.07
C ASP A 136 5.64 -12.86 6.86
N VAL A 137 4.52 -12.75 6.15
CA VAL A 137 4.30 -13.48 4.88
C VAL A 137 5.28 -13.01 3.81
N CYS A 138 5.53 -11.70 3.72
CA CYS A 138 6.54 -11.14 2.82
C CYS A 138 7.93 -11.67 3.10
N ASN A 139 8.33 -11.79 4.37
CA ASN A 139 9.62 -12.35 4.77
C ASN A 139 9.78 -13.80 4.28
N ASP A 140 8.76 -14.65 4.49
CA ASP A 140 8.78 -16.05 4.04
C ASP A 140 8.85 -16.16 2.51
N LEU A 141 8.13 -15.32 1.81
CA LEU A 141 8.09 -15.29 0.35
C LEU A 141 9.24 -14.49 -0.28
N ARG A 142 10.15 -13.91 0.52
CA ARG A 142 11.26 -13.07 0.08
C ARG A 142 10.80 -11.89 -0.78
N ILE A 143 9.76 -11.21 -0.32
CA ILE A 143 9.21 -10.00 -0.93
C ILE A 143 9.65 -8.80 -0.10
N ASN A 144 10.11 -7.76 -0.78
CA ASN A 144 10.52 -6.52 -0.13
C ASN A 144 9.31 -5.80 0.47
N TRP A 145 9.44 -5.36 1.71
CA TRP A 145 8.46 -4.52 2.38
C TRP A 145 9.13 -3.46 3.25
N CYS A 146 8.41 -2.42 3.57
CA CYS A 146 8.84 -1.37 4.49
C CYS A 146 7.63 -0.79 5.23
N ASP A 147 7.88 -0.07 6.32
CA ASP A 147 6.85 0.71 6.99
C ASP A 147 6.64 2.09 6.33
N SER A 148 5.60 2.81 6.78
CA SER A 148 5.25 4.13 6.24
C SER A 148 6.36 5.16 6.43
N PHE A 149 7.08 5.14 7.56
CA PHE A 149 8.15 6.10 7.83
C PHE A 149 9.39 5.85 6.96
N GLN A 150 9.72 4.59 6.74
CA GLN A 150 10.77 4.21 5.79
C GLN A 150 10.40 4.63 4.36
N MET A 151 9.13 4.45 3.95
CA MET A 151 8.64 4.95 2.67
C MET A 151 8.83 6.46 2.55
N LEU A 152 8.37 7.24 3.54
CA LEU A 152 8.49 8.70 3.54
C LEU A 152 9.95 9.15 3.45
N SER A 153 10.83 8.50 4.20
CA SER A 153 12.26 8.80 4.19
C SER A 153 12.90 8.54 2.83
N VAL A 154 12.66 7.36 2.25
CA VAL A 154 13.25 6.98 0.94
C VAL A 154 12.68 7.81 -0.21
N LEU A 155 11.42 8.24 -0.12
CA LEU A 155 10.78 9.10 -1.12
C LEU A 155 10.97 10.60 -0.81
N ASN A 156 11.73 10.92 0.24
CA ASN A 156 12.08 12.28 0.65
C ASN A 156 10.85 13.20 0.82
N PHE A 157 9.82 12.70 1.51
CA PHE A 157 8.65 13.51 1.79
C PHE A 157 8.97 14.64 2.77
N THR A 158 8.54 15.85 2.41
CA THR A 158 8.46 17.02 3.29
C THR A 158 7.18 17.77 2.99
N THR A 159 6.65 18.56 3.91
CA THR A 159 5.46 19.39 3.65
C THR A 159 5.73 20.48 2.61
N SER A 160 7.00 20.81 2.37
CA SER A 160 7.45 21.73 1.31
C SER A 160 7.92 21.02 0.03
N TRP A 161 7.49 19.79 -0.22
CA TRP A 161 7.96 18.96 -1.35
C TRP A 161 7.85 19.64 -2.73
N ARG A 162 6.85 20.51 -2.93
CA ARG A 162 6.70 21.27 -4.19
C ARG A 162 7.88 22.20 -4.44
N SER A 163 8.33 22.92 -3.41
CA SER A 163 9.48 23.84 -3.54
C SER A 163 10.77 23.09 -3.92
N ALA A 164 10.90 21.82 -3.52
CA ALA A 164 12.04 21.00 -3.90
C ALA A 164 12.00 20.57 -5.39
N LEU A 165 10.82 20.50 -6.00
CA LEU A 165 10.67 20.25 -7.45
C LEU A 165 11.07 21.47 -8.26
N ASP A 166 10.67 22.67 -7.81
CA ASP A 166 10.94 23.93 -8.51
C ASP A 166 12.43 24.31 -8.46
N GLY A 167 13.14 23.91 -7.38
CA GLY A 167 14.57 24.18 -7.20
C GLY A 167 15.53 23.35 -8.07
N ASN A 168 15.08 22.23 -8.65
CA ASN A 168 15.88 21.37 -9.52
C ASN A 168 15.83 21.76 -11.02
N GLY A 169 15.20 22.86 -11.35
CA GLY A 169 15.01 23.34 -12.75
C GLY A 169 15.99 24.42 -13.20
N HIS A 170 17.01 24.75 -12.41
CA HIS A 170 18.01 25.78 -12.76
C HIS A 170 19.42 25.24 -12.49
N ASP A 171 19.92 24.41 -13.44
CA ASP A 171 21.34 24.25 -13.75
C ASP A 171 21.51 23.92 -15.24
#